data_3f97ce42bafc1870b75dce395120d699
#
_entry.id   3f97ce42bafc1870b75dce395120d699
#
_cell.length_a   1.000
_cell.length_b   1.000
_cell.length_c   1.000
_cell.angle_alpha   90.00
_cell.angle_beta   90.00
_cell.angle_gamma   90.00
#
_symmetry.space_group_name_H-M   'P 1'
#
loop_
_entity.id
_entity.type
_entity.pdbx_description
1 polymer ?
#
loop_
_entity_poly.entity_id
_entity_poly.type
_entity_poly.pdbx_seq_one_letter_code
_entity_poly.pdbx_strand_id
1 'polypeptide(L)'
;MSGTKNLYEQIDGEIGRKLKYDEDYIKIPEYITDNLKHDLYDWQEKALQYFLYFDNVENHLKESYPVHLMFNMATGSGKTLIMAATLLYYYKQGYRHFIFLVDQNNIVDKTQNNFIDKTHTKYLFKDKIVIDNRIVDIKEVDTFSDNPKNIEMKFTTIQKLHNDVHIEKENNITLN
;
A
#
# COMPACT_ATOMS: atom_id res chain seq x y z
N MET A 1 -11.98 13.32 -31.74
CA MET A 1 -12.19 13.36 -30.29
C MET A 1 -10.95 12.73 -29.67
N SER A 2 -10.04 13.51 -29.10
CA SER A 2 -8.91 12.96 -28.35
C SER A 2 -9.48 12.42 -27.03
N GLY A 3 -9.59 11.11 -26.91
CA GLY A 3 -9.98 10.49 -25.65
C GLY A 3 -9.00 10.92 -24.55
N THR A 4 -9.52 11.25 -23.39
CA THR A 4 -8.69 11.57 -22.21
C THR A 4 -7.83 10.35 -21.91
N LYS A 5 -6.51 10.51 -21.97
CA LYS A 5 -5.55 9.43 -21.63
C LYS A 5 -5.79 9.02 -20.18
N ASN A 6 -5.76 7.73 -19.91
CA ASN A 6 -5.78 7.24 -18.52
C ASN A 6 -4.45 7.58 -17.80
N LEU A 7 -4.43 7.49 -16.48
CA LEU A 7 -3.27 7.86 -15.68
C LEU A 7 -2.00 7.10 -16.09
N TYR A 8 -2.12 5.78 -16.38
CA TYR A 8 -0.99 4.97 -16.83
C TYR A 8 -0.39 5.51 -18.13
N GLU A 9 -1.23 5.86 -19.13
CA GLU A 9 -0.77 6.38 -20.41
C GLU A 9 -0.11 7.77 -20.27
N GLN A 10 -0.55 8.57 -19.32
CA GLN A 10 0.05 9.86 -19.03
C GLN A 10 1.44 9.67 -18.44
N ILE A 11 1.56 8.86 -17.38
CA ILE A 11 2.84 8.55 -16.74
C ILE A 11 3.80 7.87 -17.72
N ASP A 12 3.34 6.88 -18.49
CA ASP A 12 4.18 6.19 -19.48
C ASP A 12 4.71 7.16 -20.56
N GLY A 13 3.89 8.12 -20.96
CA GLY A 13 4.32 9.18 -21.89
C GLY A 13 5.43 10.08 -21.33
N GLU A 14 5.43 10.32 -20.02
CA GLU A 14 6.39 11.20 -19.36
C GLU A 14 7.69 10.49 -18.99
N ILE A 15 7.62 9.32 -18.41
CA ILE A 15 8.79 8.60 -17.87
C ILE A 15 9.07 7.24 -18.52
N GLY A 16 8.14 6.67 -19.30
CA GLY A 16 8.29 5.32 -19.83
C GLY A 16 9.51 5.14 -20.72
N ARG A 17 9.89 6.17 -21.53
CA ARG A 17 11.15 6.14 -22.29
C ARG A 17 12.36 6.20 -21.38
N LYS A 18 12.32 7.05 -20.34
CA LYS A 18 13.45 7.23 -19.43
C LYS A 18 13.73 5.95 -18.67
N LEU A 19 12.70 5.30 -18.14
CA LEU A 19 12.80 4.00 -17.48
C LEU A 19 13.30 2.88 -18.39
N LYS A 20 13.05 2.95 -19.71
CA LYS A 20 13.56 1.97 -20.65
C LYS A 20 15.08 2.05 -20.85
N TYR A 21 15.68 3.24 -20.70
CA TYR A 21 17.11 3.47 -20.88
C TYR A 21 17.87 3.57 -19.57
N ASP A 22 17.16 3.86 -18.49
CA ASP A 22 17.68 4.00 -17.12
C ASP A 22 16.60 3.46 -16.16
N GLU A 23 16.75 2.21 -15.78
CA GLU A 23 15.80 1.52 -14.88
C GLU A 23 15.74 2.17 -13.50
N ASP A 24 16.83 2.84 -13.10
CA ASP A 24 16.95 3.56 -11.83
C ASP A 24 16.47 5.02 -11.92
N TYR A 25 15.92 5.47 -13.04
CA TYR A 25 15.43 6.85 -13.19
C TYR A 25 14.42 7.24 -12.10
N ILE A 26 13.58 6.29 -11.68
CA ILE A 26 12.79 6.37 -10.47
C ILE A 26 13.21 5.20 -9.59
N LYS A 27 14.16 5.43 -8.71
CA LYS A 27 14.68 4.38 -7.83
C LYS A 27 13.64 4.02 -6.75
N ILE A 28 13.33 2.74 -6.62
CA ILE A 28 12.55 2.23 -5.49
C ILE A 28 13.45 2.33 -4.24
N PRO A 29 12.99 3.00 -3.17
CA PRO A 29 13.80 3.18 -1.98
C PRO A 29 14.19 1.85 -1.32
N GLU A 30 15.44 1.72 -0.91
CA GLU A 30 15.99 0.51 -0.28
C GLU A 30 15.21 0.10 0.98
N TYR A 31 14.68 1.06 1.75
CA TYR A 31 13.85 0.73 2.91
C TYR A 31 12.54 -0.01 2.54
N ILE A 32 12.14 -0.05 1.26
CA ILE A 32 11.05 -0.89 0.77
C ILE A 32 11.59 -2.28 0.44
N THR A 33 12.55 -2.38 -0.47
CA THR A 33 13.08 -3.66 -0.97
C THR A 33 13.76 -4.46 0.13
N ASP A 34 14.51 -3.81 1.00
CA ASP A 34 15.22 -4.46 2.11
C ASP A 34 14.30 -5.06 3.18
N ASN A 35 13.06 -4.60 3.26
CA ASN A 35 12.08 -5.09 4.22
C ASN A 35 11.03 -6.05 3.63
N LEU A 36 11.00 -6.23 2.32
CA LEU A 36 10.17 -7.25 1.68
C LEU A 36 10.87 -8.62 1.73
N LYS A 37 10.09 -9.69 1.91
CA LYS A 37 10.60 -11.07 1.95
C LYS A 37 10.98 -11.60 0.56
N HIS A 38 10.32 -11.08 -0.46
CA HIS A 38 10.46 -11.51 -1.86
C HIS A 38 10.95 -10.35 -2.71
N ASP A 39 11.83 -10.66 -3.67
CA ASP A 39 12.22 -9.72 -4.68
C ASP A 39 11.01 -9.34 -5.54
N LEU A 40 11.04 -8.14 -6.06
CA LEU A 40 10.01 -7.67 -6.98
C LEU A 40 10.28 -8.24 -8.38
N TYR A 41 9.23 -8.55 -9.11
CA TYR A 41 9.31 -8.81 -10.54
C TYR A 41 9.31 -7.49 -11.32
N ASP A 42 9.86 -7.48 -12.53
CA ASP A 42 9.98 -6.28 -13.39
C ASP A 42 8.67 -5.49 -13.51
N TRP A 43 7.53 -6.17 -13.65
CA TRP A 43 6.22 -5.51 -13.71
C TRP A 43 5.76 -4.92 -12.37
N GLN A 44 6.23 -5.45 -11.24
CA GLN A 44 5.96 -4.91 -9.92
C GLN A 44 6.83 -3.70 -9.66
N GLU A 45 8.10 -3.76 -10.04
CA GLU A 45 9.02 -2.61 -10.00
C GLU A 45 8.48 -1.46 -10.83
N LYS A 46 8.08 -1.73 -12.08
CA LYS A 46 7.47 -0.72 -12.95
C LYS A 46 6.21 -0.11 -12.32
N ALA A 47 5.34 -0.93 -11.74
CA ALA A 47 4.12 -0.43 -11.07
C ALA A 47 4.45 0.46 -9.88
N LEU A 48 5.47 0.11 -9.07
CA LEU A 48 5.93 0.93 -7.96
C LEU A 48 6.63 2.20 -8.43
N GLN A 49 7.44 2.15 -9.47
CA GLN A 49 8.08 3.33 -10.06
C GLN A 49 7.04 4.34 -10.54
N TYR A 50 5.97 3.87 -11.20
CA TYR A 50 4.87 4.74 -11.64
C TYR A 50 4.11 5.34 -10.45
N PHE A 51 3.87 4.54 -9.41
CA PHE A 51 3.28 5.01 -8.17
C PHE A 51 4.16 6.07 -7.49
N LEU A 52 5.46 5.81 -7.34
CA LEU A 52 6.43 6.73 -6.73
C LEU A 52 6.53 8.02 -7.53
N TYR A 53 6.55 7.94 -8.85
CA TYR A 53 6.52 9.11 -9.72
C TYR A 53 5.26 9.94 -9.47
N PHE A 54 4.09 9.31 -9.43
CA PHE A 54 2.83 9.99 -9.18
C PHE A 54 2.78 10.63 -7.80
N ASP A 55 3.24 9.93 -6.77
CA ASP A 55 3.07 10.38 -5.37
C ASP A 55 4.17 11.35 -4.91
N ASN A 56 5.41 11.16 -5.37
CA ASN A 56 6.58 11.91 -4.90
C ASN A 56 6.82 13.26 -5.60
N VAL A 57 6.27 13.45 -6.77
CA VAL A 57 6.47 14.70 -7.51
C VAL A 57 5.36 15.67 -7.13
N GLU A 58 5.64 16.98 -7.07
CA GLU A 58 4.62 18.03 -7.14
C GLU A 58 3.87 17.87 -8.47
N ASN A 59 2.99 16.88 -8.50
CA ASN A 59 2.56 16.31 -9.73
C ASN A 59 1.29 16.99 -10.17
N HIS A 60 1.36 17.66 -11.32
CA HIS A 60 0.22 18.20 -12.04
C HIS A 60 -0.87 17.13 -12.32
N LEU A 61 -0.55 15.84 -12.17
CA LEU A 61 -1.49 14.72 -12.30
C LEU A 61 -2.33 14.50 -11.03
N LYS A 62 -1.94 15.09 -9.89
CA LYS A 62 -2.73 15.05 -8.64
C LYS A 62 -3.76 16.18 -8.65
N GLU A 63 -4.92 15.94 -9.24
CA GLU A 63 -5.94 16.98 -9.41
C GLU A 63 -6.81 17.20 -8.16
N SER A 64 -6.89 16.24 -7.24
CA SER A 64 -7.77 16.32 -6.08
C SER A 64 -7.37 15.42 -4.91
N TYR A 65 -7.80 15.78 -3.72
CA TYR A 65 -7.78 14.93 -2.54
C TYR A 65 -9.21 14.53 -2.16
N PRO A 66 -9.45 13.32 -1.66
CA PRO A 66 -8.47 12.23 -1.46
C PRO A 66 -8.02 11.60 -2.78
N VAL A 67 -6.78 11.07 -2.79
CA VAL A 67 -6.22 10.39 -3.95
C VAL A 67 -6.77 8.97 -4.04
N HIS A 68 -7.32 8.63 -5.21
CA HIS A 68 -7.78 7.28 -5.52
C HIS A 68 -6.91 6.67 -6.62
N LEU A 69 -6.15 5.62 -6.28
CA LEU A 69 -5.29 4.92 -7.22
C LEU A 69 -5.71 3.45 -7.36
N MET A 70 -5.64 2.96 -8.58
CA MET A 70 -5.93 1.56 -8.90
C MET A 70 -4.72 0.90 -9.56
N PHE A 71 -4.21 -0.16 -8.93
CA PHE A 71 -3.24 -1.06 -9.54
C PHE A 71 -3.98 -2.14 -10.35
N ASN A 72 -4.05 -1.94 -11.66
CA ASN A 72 -4.67 -2.93 -12.56
C ASN A 72 -3.66 -4.01 -12.93
N MET A 73 -3.68 -5.10 -12.20
CA MET A 73 -2.74 -6.21 -12.33
C MET A 73 -3.49 -7.55 -12.42
N ALA A 74 -2.98 -8.50 -13.19
CA ALA A 74 -3.57 -9.83 -13.34
C ALA A 74 -3.68 -10.58 -12.01
N THR A 75 -4.59 -11.54 -11.91
CA THR A 75 -4.67 -12.46 -10.77
C THR A 75 -3.36 -13.27 -10.69
N GLY A 76 -2.81 -13.43 -9.48
CA GLY A 76 -1.53 -14.13 -9.28
C GLY A 76 -0.28 -13.30 -9.55
N SER A 77 -0.38 -12.04 -10.02
CA SER A 77 0.78 -11.18 -10.30
C SER A 77 1.45 -10.58 -9.06
N GLY A 78 1.01 -10.96 -7.86
CA GLY A 78 1.60 -10.47 -6.60
C GLY A 78 1.12 -9.09 -6.16
N LYS A 79 -0.13 -8.71 -6.46
CA LYS A 79 -0.75 -7.45 -5.98
C LYS A 79 -0.54 -7.20 -4.48
N THR A 80 -0.59 -8.26 -3.67
CA THR A 80 -0.41 -8.16 -2.22
C THR A 80 0.99 -7.71 -1.83
N LEU A 81 2.03 -8.05 -2.64
CA LEU A 81 3.39 -7.56 -2.42
C LEU A 81 3.50 -6.05 -2.73
N ILE A 82 2.79 -5.57 -3.77
CA ILE A 82 2.69 -4.12 -4.05
C ILE A 82 2.02 -3.39 -2.88
N MET A 83 0.96 -3.97 -2.30
CA MET A 83 0.32 -3.40 -1.11
C MET A 83 1.29 -3.33 0.08
N ALA A 84 2.11 -4.36 0.29
CA ALA A 84 3.14 -4.34 1.33
C ALA A 84 4.20 -3.25 1.08
N ALA A 85 4.65 -3.09 -0.17
CA ALA A 85 5.58 -2.04 -0.55
C ALA A 85 5.00 -0.63 -0.33
N THR A 86 3.75 -0.40 -0.73
CA THR A 86 3.06 0.89 -0.50
C THR A 86 2.80 1.16 0.98
N LEU A 87 2.55 0.13 1.79
CA LEU A 87 2.45 0.26 3.24
C LEU A 87 3.75 0.80 3.86
N LEU A 88 4.91 0.22 3.49
CA LEU A 88 6.22 0.68 3.96
C LEU A 88 6.51 2.11 3.48
N TYR A 89 6.15 2.43 2.24
CA TYR A 89 6.28 3.77 1.70
C TYR A 89 5.50 4.80 2.53
N TYR A 90 4.21 4.57 2.77
CA TYR A 90 3.38 5.50 3.54
C TYR A 90 3.77 5.54 5.02
N TYR A 91 4.27 4.44 5.58
CA TYR A 91 4.86 4.48 6.93
C TYR A 91 6.01 5.48 6.99
N LYS A 92 6.90 5.48 5.99
CA LYS A 92 8.01 6.44 5.89
C LYS A 92 7.52 7.89 5.74
N GLN A 93 6.37 8.10 5.10
CA GLN A 93 5.71 9.41 4.98
C GLN A 93 5.00 9.87 6.26
N GLY A 94 5.02 9.06 7.33
CA GLY A 94 4.41 9.40 8.61
C GLY A 94 3.06 8.77 8.89
N TYR A 95 2.46 8.06 7.95
CA TYR A 95 1.21 7.34 8.18
C TYR A 95 1.43 6.13 9.09
N ARG A 96 0.47 5.88 9.98
CA ARG A 96 0.53 4.77 10.94
C ARG A 96 -0.71 3.91 10.93
N HIS A 97 -1.83 4.45 10.50
CA HIS A 97 -3.13 3.81 10.48
C HIS A 97 -3.49 3.38 9.07
N PHE A 98 -3.77 2.10 8.90
CA PHE A 98 -4.11 1.50 7.61
C PHE A 98 -5.36 0.65 7.74
N ILE A 99 -6.28 0.81 6.80
CA ILE A 99 -7.49 -0.02 6.72
C ILE A 99 -7.40 -0.87 5.46
N PHE A 100 -7.49 -2.17 5.64
CA PHE A 100 -7.61 -3.13 4.55
C PHE A 100 -9.08 -3.54 4.40
N LEU A 101 -9.65 -3.21 3.25
CA LEU A 101 -11.07 -3.43 2.94
C LEU A 101 -11.24 -4.45 1.83
N VAL A 102 -12.11 -5.41 2.05
CA VAL A 102 -12.55 -6.39 1.04
C VAL A 102 -14.07 -6.61 1.14
N ASP A 103 -14.61 -7.34 0.18
CA ASP A 103 -16.03 -7.71 0.15
C ASP A 103 -16.32 -9.02 0.92
N GLN A 104 -15.31 -9.88 1.13
CA GLN A 104 -15.50 -11.23 1.69
C GLN A 104 -14.54 -11.52 2.85
N ASN A 105 -15.09 -12.12 3.93
CA ASN A 105 -14.31 -12.46 5.13
C ASN A 105 -13.16 -13.44 4.88
N ASN A 106 -13.35 -14.43 4.01
CA ASN A 106 -12.28 -15.40 3.69
C ASN A 106 -11.05 -14.78 3.03
N ILE A 107 -11.20 -13.60 2.40
CA ILE A 107 -10.08 -12.83 1.85
C ILE A 107 -9.41 -12.01 2.96
N VAL A 108 -10.19 -11.51 3.94
CA VAL A 108 -9.66 -10.85 5.14
C VAL A 108 -8.64 -11.77 5.81
N ASP A 109 -9.04 -12.96 6.21
CA ASP A 109 -8.21 -13.91 6.97
C ASP A 109 -6.91 -14.27 6.22
N LYS A 110 -7.01 -14.56 4.92
CA LYS A 110 -5.85 -14.89 4.09
C LYS A 110 -4.86 -13.73 3.99
N THR A 111 -5.37 -12.52 3.82
CA THR A 111 -4.52 -11.35 3.66
C THR A 111 -3.91 -10.93 4.99
N GLN A 112 -4.69 -10.99 6.06
CA GLN A 112 -4.21 -10.74 7.42
C GLN A 112 -2.99 -11.60 7.74
N ASN A 113 -3.06 -12.91 7.51
CA ASN A 113 -1.92 -13.81 7.75
C ASN A 113 -0.68 -13.41 6.95
N ASN A 114 -0.84 -12.93 5.71
CA ASN A 114 0.29 -12.47 4.91
C ASN A 114 0.98 -11.21 5.46
N PHE A 115 0.25 -10.36 6.20
CA PHE A 115 0.79 -9.12 6.77
C PHE A 115 1.22 -9.25 8.22
N ILE A 116 0.58 -10.11 9.01
CA ILE A 116 0.74 -10.15 10.47
C ILE A 116 1.47 -11.40 10.95
N ASP A 117 1.18 -12.59 10.40
CA ASP A 117 1.74 -13.85 10.88
C ASP A 117 3.13 -14.10 10.28
N LYS A 118 4.18 -13.81 11.05
CA LYS A 118 5.59 -14.04 10.66
C LYS A 118 5.91 -15.53 10.38
N THR A 119 5.10 -16.46 10.88
CA THR A 119 5.28 -17.89 10.64
C THR A 119 4.60 -18.38 9.38
N HIS A 120 3.71 -17.57 8.83
CA HIS A 120 2.97 -17.93 7.63
C HIS A 120 3.88 -18.00 6.39
N THR A 121 3.70 -19.03 5.57
CA THR A 121 4.55 -19.26 4.38
C THR A 121 4.52 -18.10 3.38
N LYS A 122 3.39 -17.38 3.31
CA LYS A 122 3.18 -16.22 2.44
C LYS A 122 3.33 -14.88 3.16
N TYR A 123 4.00 -14.86 4.31
CA TYR A 123 4.33 -13.60 4.98
C TYR A 123 5.18 -12.72 4.05
N LEU A 124 4.86 -11.44 3.98
CA LEU A 124 5.35 -10.55 2.94
C LEU A 124 6.63 -9.80 3.30
N PHE A 125 6.98 -9.78 4.59
CA PHE A 125 8.09 -8.98 5.07
C PHE A 125 9.24 -9.87 5.58
N LYS A 126 10.41 -9.31 5.78
CA LYS A 126 11.50 -9.94 6.53
C LYS A 126 11.14 -10.05 8.01
N ASP A 127 11.84 -10.88 8.74
CA ASP A 127 11.59 -11.13 10.18
C ASP A 127 11.59 -9.84 11.02
N LYS A 128 12.44 -8.89 10.62
CA LYS A 128 12.52 -7.56 11.21
C LYS A 128 12.38 -6.51 10.11
N ILE A 129 11.38 -5.67 10.24
CA ILE A 129 11.23 -4.48 9.41
C ILE A 129 12.05 -3.38 10.05
N VAL A 130 13.03 -2.83 9.32
CA VAL A 130 13.90 -1.75 9.83
C VAL A 130 13.77 -0.52 8.92
N ILE A 131 13.28 0.58 9.48
CA ILE A 131 13.15 1.87 8.79
C ILE A 131 13.76 2.95 9.68
N ASP A 132 14.68 3.74 9.16
CA ASP A 132 15.42 4.79 9.90
C ASP A 132 16.09 4.27 11.19
N ASN A 133 16.74 3.10 11.09
CA ASN A 133 17.38 2.41 12.22
C ASN A 133 16.44 2.04 13.37
N ARG A 134 15.14 1.97 13.10
CA ARG A 134 14.12 1.55 14.08
C ARG A 134 13.45 0.27 13.60
N ILE A 135 13.23 -0.63 14.55
CA ILE A 135 12.41 -1.82 14.29
C ILE A 135 10.94 -1.37 14.30
N VAL A 136 10.23 -1.76 13.27
CA VAL A 136 8.80 -1.45 13.04
C VAL A 136 8.02 -2.75 13.06
N ASP A 137 6.98 -2.82 13.84
CA ASP A 137 6.03 -3.93 13.83
C ASP A 137 4.74 -3.55 13.12
N ILE A 138 4.10 -4.53 12.52
CA ILE A 138 2.74 -4.40 11.99
C ILE A 138 1.79 -5.09 12.97
N LYS A 139 0.82 -4.34 13.48
CA LYS A 139 -0.15 -4.83 14.46
C LYS A 139 -1.55 -4.74 13.90
N GLU A 140 -2.29 -5.82 14.05
CA GLU A 140 -3.73 -5.77 13.85
C GLU A 140 -4.39 -5.07 15.02
N VAL A 141 -5.36 -4.22 14.72
CA VAL A 141 -6.14 -3.49 15.71
C VAL A 141 -7.62 -3.41 15.31
N ASP A 142 -8.49 -3.47 16.29
CA ASP A 142 -9.91 -3.15 16.09
C ASP A 142 -10.14 -1.64 16.13
N THR A 143 -9.37 -0.94 16.96
CA THR A 143 -9.43 0.51 17.15
C THR A 143 -8.01 1.09 17.10
N PHE A 144 -7.84 2.17 16.35
CA PHE A 144 -6.56 2.86 16.24
C PHE A 144 -6.21 3.62 17.51
N SER A 145 -4.92 3.65 17.85
CA SER A 145 -4.41 4.45 18.95
C SER A 145 -4.07 5.87 18.49
N ASP A 146 -4.06 6.83 19.41
CA ASP A 146 -3.84 8.26 19.09
C ASP A 146 -2.42 8.53 18.52
N ASN A 147 -1.39 7.87 19.03
CA ASN A 147 0.00 8.13 18.65
C ASN A 147 0.83 6.84 18.50
N PRO A 148 0.52 5.99 17.53
CA PRO A 148 1.24 4.74 17.36
C PRO A 148 2.64 4.97 16.82
N LYS A 149 3.61 4.19 17.35
CA LYS A 149 4.98 4.14 16.83
C LYS A 149 5.12 3.10 15.70
N ASN A 150 4.29 2.09 15.74
CA ASN A 150 4.25 0.99 14.80
C ASN A 150 3.14 1.19 13.76
N ILE A 151 3.09 0.30 12.80
CA ILE A 151 2.00 0.23 11.82
C ILE A 151 0.80 -0.44 12.50
N GLU A 152 -0.35 0.22 12.50
CA GLU A 152 -1.62 -0.33 12.92
C GLU A 152 -2.49 -0.60 11.70
N MET A 153 -2.94 -1.85 11.56
CA MET A 153 -3.80 -2.28 10.45
C MET A 153 -5.14 -2.79 10.99
N LYS A 154 -6.21 -2.26 10.43
CA LYS A 154 -7.56 -2.81 10.62
C LYS A 154 -7.96 -3.57 9.37
N PHE A 155 -8.26 -4.87 9.54
CA PHE A 155 -8.79 -5.72 8.48
C PHE A 155 -10.29 -5.83 8.64
N THR A 156 -11.05 -5.47 7.60
CA THR A 156 -12.52 -5.46 7.70
C THR A 156 -13.18 -5.62 6.33
N THR A 157 -14.48 -5.88 6.34
CA THR A 157 -15.29 -5.85 5.12
C THR A 157 -16.00 -4.49 4.97
N ILE A 158 -16.42 -4.18 3.75
CA ILE A 158 -17.18 -2.96 3.46
C ILE A 158 -18.46 -2.91 4.27
N GLN A 159 -19.18 -4.04 4.40
CA GLN A 159 -20.40 -4.13 5.19
C GLN A 159 -20.15 -3.88 6.70
N LYS A 160 -19.08 -4.48 7.24
CA LYS A 160 -18.74 -4.29 8.65
C LYS A 160 -18.35 -2.85 8.92
N LEU A 161 -17.52 -2.24 8.08
CA LEU A 161 -17.13 -0.84 8.20
C LEU A 161 -18.36 0.09 8.11
N HIS A 162 -19.24 -0.14 7.14
CA HIS A 162 -20.48 0.64 7.01
C HIS A 162 -21.32 0.57 8.28
N ASN A 163 -21.48 -0.62 8.85
CA ASN A 163 -22.22 -0.81 10.10
C ASN A 163 -21.52 -0.12 11.29
N ASP A 164 -20.18 -0.20 11.36
CA ASP A 164 -19.39 0.43 12.43
C ASP A 164 -19.50 1.97 12.39
N VAL A 165 -19.63 2.55 11.20
CA VAL A 165 -19.75 4.01 11.01
C VAL A 165 -21.18 4.51 11.26
N HIS A 166 -22.21 3.74 10.93
CA HIS A 166 -23.61 4.19 10.99
C HIS A 166 -24.37 3.76 12.25
N ILE A 167 -23.85 2.78 13.01
CA ILE A 167 -24.43 2.34 14.26
C ILE A 167 -23.58 2.94 15.38
N GLU A 168 -24.13 3.92 16.11
CA GLU A 168 -23.54 4.40 17.35
C GLU A 168 -23.47 3.24 18.36
N LYS A 169 -22.31 2.60 18.41
CA LYS A 169 -21.96 1.68 19.50
C LYS A 169 -20.99 2.41 20.41
N GLU A 170 -21.19 2.27 21.72
CA GLU A 170 -20.15 2.62 22.70
C GLU A 170 -18.83 1.98 22.25
N ASN A 171 -17.80 2.77 21.96
CA ASN A 171 -16.47 2.39 21.43
C ASN A 171 -16.30 2.29 19.90
N ASN A 172 -17.18 2.85 19.10
CA ASN A 172 -16.92 2.97 17.65
C ASN A 172 -16.00 4.14 17.33
N ILE A 173 -15.10 3.92 16.35
CA ILE A 173 -14.28 4.98 15.77
C ILE A 173 -15.20 5.93 15.02
N THR A 174 -15.43 7.12 15.55
CA THR A 174 -15.97 8.23 14.78
C THR A 174 -14.86 8.71 13.84
N LEU A 175 -15.05 8.52 12.54
CA LEU A 175 -14.29 9.21 11.53
C LEU A 175 -14.81 10.65 11.48
N ASN A 176 -14.17 11.55 12.22
CA ASN A 176 -14.37 13.00 12.09
C ASN A 176 -13.54 13.54 10.95
#